data_e51d6d992eacd28cb5bfec2c97fa158b
#
_entry.id   e51d6d992eacd28cb5bfec2c97fa158b
#
_cell.length_a   1.000
_cell.length_b   1.000
_cell.length_c   1.000
_cell.angle_alpha   90.00
_cell.angle_beta   90.00
_cell.angle_gamma   90.00
#
_symmetry.space_group_name_H-M   'P 1'
#
loop_
_entity.id
_entity.type
_entity.pdbx_description
1 polymer ?
#
loop_
_entity_poly.entity_id
_entity_poly.type
_entity_poly.pdbx_seq_one_letter_code
_entity_poly.pdbx_strand_id
1 'polypeptide(L)'
;MNSLTLSFRIFVRFITRILVLSALGLSLNVSAADSFVVKDIRVEGLQRVEPGTVFSYLPVQVGDTFTEEKGAESIKALYGTGFFRDVQIQAQGNVLIVIVEERPTISRIEFTGMKEFDPENVRKSLKTVGVAEARFYDKALIDKAEQELKRQYIGKGL
;
A
#
# COMPACT_ATOMS: atom_id res chain seq x y z
N MET A 1 -1.51 69.50 -24.15
CA MET A 1 -0.63 68.53 -23.47
C MET A 1 -1.37 67.66 -22.39
N ASN A 2 -2.67 67.38 -22.49
CA ASN A 2 -3.43 66.72 -21.45
C ASN A 2 -4.24 65.48 -21.87
N SER A 3 -4.09 64.98 -23.07
CA SER A 3 -4.87 63.80 -23.57
C SER A 3 -4.18 62.45 -23.26
N LEU A 4 -2.86 62.41 -23.19
CA LEU A 4 -2.06 61.21 -22.92
C LEU A 4 -2.19 60.67 -21.49
N THR A 5 -2.33 61.54 -20.51
CA THR A 5 -2.46 61.17 -19.08
C THR A 5 -3.84 60.57 -18.75
N LEU A 6 -4.90 60.99 -19.48
CA LEU A 6 -6.22 60.51 -19.28
C LEU A 6 -6.39 59.08 -19.81
N SER A 7 -5.85 58.77 -20.99
CA SER A 7 -5.88 57.44 -21.56
C SER A 7 -5.10 56.42 -20.69
N PHE A 8 -3.96 56.83 -20.13
CA PHE A 8 -3.15 55.94 -19.28
C PHE A 8 -3.86 55.60 -17.98
N ARG A 9 -4.59 56.55 -17.36
CA ARG A 9 -5.35 56.33 -16.14
C ARG A 9 -6.55 55.40 -16.35
N ILE A 10 -7.18 55.43 -17.51
CA ILE A 10 -8.31 54.56 -17.87
C ILE A 10 -7.77 53.13 -18.12
N PHE A 11 -6.64 53.00 -18.82
CA PHE A 11 -6.02 51.70 -19.10
C PHE A 11 -5.58 50.96 -17.84
N VAL A 12 -4.92 51.68 -16.89
CA VAL A 12 -4.52 51.11 -15.60
C VAL A 12 -5.74 50.67 -14.77
N ARG A 13 -6.83 51.45 -14.75
CA ARG A 13 -8.06 51.07 -14.05
C ARG A 13 -8.77 49.84 -14.67
N PHE A 14 -8.64 49.65 -15.98
CA PHE A 14 -9.20 48.46 -16.65
C PHE A 14 -8.40 47.21 -16.34
N ILE A 15 -7.07 47.29 -16.34
CA ILE A 15 -6.19 46.16 -15.99
C ILE A 15 -6.39 45.76 -14.53
N THR A 16 -6.50 46.72 -13.62
CA THR A 16 -6.72 46.42 -12.19
C THR A 16 -8.08 45.73 -11.94
N ARG A 17 -9.11 46.08 -12.69
CA ARG A 17 -10.42 45.43 -12.60
C ARG A 17 -10.43 44.01 -13.17
N ILE A 18 -9.70 43.75 -14.25
CA ILE A 18 -9.54 42.40 -14.83
C ILE A 18 -8.74 41.51 -13.88
N LEU A 19 -7.69 42.04 -13.25
CA LEU A 19 -6.86 41.27 -12.31
C LEU A 19 -7.62 40.89 -11.02
N VAL A 20 -8.53 41.73 -10.54
CA VAL A 20 -9.38 41.45 -9.38
C VAL A 20 -10.48 40.44 -9.72
N LEU A 21 -11.01 40.45 -10.96
CA LEU A 21 -12.01 39.45 -11.38
C LEU A 21 -11.40 38.07 -11.60
N SER A 22 -10.12 37.96 -11.98
CA SER A 22 -9.45 36.66 -12.18
C SER A 22 -9.05 36.01 -10.84
N ALA A 23 -8.90 36.77 -9.76
CA ALA A 23 -8.60 36.23 -8.44
C ALA A 23 -9.80 35.60 -7.73
N LEU A 24 -11.04 35.84 -8.19
CA LEU A 24 -12.26 35.29 -7.59
C LEU A 24 -12.68 33.95 -8.19
N GLY A 25 -11.98 33.44 -9.22
CA GLY A 25 -12.34 32.23 -9.97
C GLY A 25 -11.64 30.94 -9.54
N LEU A 26 -10.65 30.98 -8.64
CA LEU A 26 -10.03 29.76 -8.09
C LEU A 26 -10.70 29.35 -6.77
N SER A 27 -11.97 29.03 -6.82
CA SER A 27 -12.56 28.17 -5.79
C SER A 27 -11.93 26.79 -5.97
N LEU A 28 -10.87 26.52 -5.24
CA LEU A 28 -10.42 25.15 -5.00
C LEU A 28 -11.59 24.45 -4.32
N ASN A 29 -12.37 23.69 -5.08
CA ASN A 29 -13.23 22.68 -4.50
C ASN A 29 -12.31 21.67 -3.81
N VAL A 30 -11.95 21.94 -2.56
CA VAL A 30 -11.49 20.91 -1.64
C VAL A 30 -12.74 20.07 -1.43
N SER A 31 -12.84 18.98 -2.21
CA SER A 31 -13.79 17.93 -1.93
C SER A 31 -13.36 17.36 -0.59
N ALA A 32 -14.01 17.84 0.49
CA ALA A 32 -13.92 17.15 1.76
C ALA A 32 -14.42 15.72 1.46
N ALA A 33 -13.60 14.75 1.74
CA ALA A 33 -14.00 13.35 1.60
C ALA A 33 -15.25 13.16 2.46
N ASP A 34 -16.40 12.96 1.80
CA ASP A 34 -17.70 12.90 2.47
C ASP A 34 -17.66 11.71 3.45
N SER A 35 -17.80 12.00 4.74
CA SER A 35 -18.01 10.95 5.73
C SER A 35 -19.39 10.30 5.52
N PHE A 36 -19.45 8.98 5.57
CA PHE A 36 -20.70 8.23 5.39
C PHE A 36 -20.83 7.12 6.41
N VAL A 37 -22.07 6.68 6.67
CA VAL A 37 -22.33 5.52 7.53
C VAL A 37 -22.15 4.25 6.70
N VAL A 38 -21.26 3.37 7.14
CA VAL A 38 -20.97 2.09 6.49
C VAL A 38 -22.17 1.15 6.62
N LYS A 39 -22.77 0.75 5.51
CA LYS A 39 -23.87 -0.22 5.46
C LYS A 39 -23.43 -1.63 5.16
N ASP A 40 -22.28 -1.79 4.50
CA ASP A 40 -21.71 -3.07 4.13
C ASP A 40 -20.20 -2.94 3.97
N ILE A 41 -19.46 -4.02 4.24
CA ILE A 41 -18.00 -4.10 4.01
C ILE A 41 -17.73 -5.32 3.16
N ARG A 42 -17.09 -5.13 2.02
CA ARG A 42 -16.66 -6.20 1.13
C ARG A 42 -15.15 -6.28 1.09
N VAL A 43 -14.64 -7.51 1.05
CA VAL A 43 -13.20 -7.77 0.93
C VAL A 43 -12.96 -8.50 -0.38
N GLU A 44 -12.05 -7.96 -1.18
CA GLU A 44 -11.67 -8.51 -2.49
C GLU A 44 -10.17 -8.83 -2.53
N GLY A 45 -9.79 -9.83 -3.35
CA GLY A 45 -8.39 -10.20 -3.57
C GLY A 45 -7.84 -11.26 -2.61
N LEU A 46 -8.64 -11.77 -1.68
CA LEU A 46 -8.26 -12.87 -0.79
C LEU A 46 -8.07 -14.18 -1.57
N GLN A 47 -7.05 -14.94 -1.20
CA GLN A 47 -6.74 -16.25 -1.75
C GLN A 47 -6.61 -17.34 -0.68
N ARG A 48 -5.96 -17.05 0.43
CA ARG A 48 -5.68 -17.97 1.55
C ARG A 48 -6.10 -17.39 2.90
N VAL A 49 -6.04 -16.07 3.04
CA VAL A 49 -6.51 -15.39 4.24
C VAL A 49 -8.03 -15.38 4.23
N GLU A 50 -8.64 -15.80 5.32
CA GLU A 50 -10.10 -15.79 5.45
C GLU A 50 -10.63 -14.38 5.65
N PRO A 51 -11.81 -14.02 5.09
CA PRO A 51 -12.41 -12.70 5.27
C PRO A 51 -12.54 -12.27 6.73
N GLY A 52 -12.87 -13.21 7.62
CA GLY A 52 -12.99 -12.98 9.08
C GLY A 52 -11.70 -12.44 9.70
N THR A 53 -10.55 -12.84 9.16
CA THR A 53 -9.25 -12.32 9.61
C THR A 53 -9.14 -10.83 9.26
N VAL A 54 -9.52 -10.43 8.05
CA VAL A 54 -9.51 -9.01 7.64
C VAL A 54 -10.41 -8.19 8.55
N PHE A 55 -11.65 -8.65 8.78
CA PHE A 55 -12.60 -7.95 9.65
C PHE A 55 -12.10 -7.78 11.08
N SER A 56 -11.30 -8.74 11.60
CA SER A 56 -10.74 -8.66 12.97
C SER A 56 -9.73 -7.52 13.13
N TYR A 57 -9.09 -7.11 12.06
CA TYR A 57 -8.07 -6.05 12.05
C TYR A 57 -8.61 -4.69 11.59
N LEU A 58 -9.82 -4.64 11.02
CA LEU A 58 -10.42 -3.39 10.60
C LEU A 58 -10.93 -2.60 11.82
N PRO A 59 -10.51 -1.33 11.99
CA PRO A 59 -11.03 -0.45 13.04
C PRO A 59 -12.42 0.12 12.71
N VAL A 60 -13.04 -0.34 11.62
CA VAL A 60 -14.34 0.12 11.11
C VAL A 60 -15.28 -1.08 11.00
N GLN A 61 -16.51 -0.91 11.48
CA GLN A 61 -17.57 -1.89 11.40
C GLN A 61 -18.79 -1.35 10.65
N VAL A 62 -19.69 -2.25 10.26
CA VAL A 62 -21.00 -1.85 9.71
C VAL A 62 -21.76 -1.05 10.77
N GLY A 63 -22.28 0.11 10.39
CA GLY A 63 -22.91 1.07 11.27
C GLY A 63 -22.03 2.23 11.72
N ASP A 64 -20.70 2.11 11.58
CA ASP A 64 -19.77 3.20 11.90
C ASP A 64 -19.79 4.30 10.84
N THR A 65 -19.41 5.51 11.26
CA THR A 65 -19.10 6.58 10.30
C THR A 65 -17.70 6.38 9.76
N PHE A 66 -17.57 6.20 8.46
CA PHE A 66 -16.29 6.16 7.75
C PHE A 66 -15.79 7.58 7.50
N THR A 67 -14.51 7.80 7.75
CA THR A 67 -13.77 9.02 7.44
C THR A 67 -12.47 8.64 6.76
N GLU A 68 -11.81 9.60 6.11
CA GLU A 68 -10.50 9.38 5.49
C GLU A 68 -9.46 8.92 6.52
N GLU A 69 -9.52 9.44 7.75
CA GLU A 69 -8.64 9.02 8.85
C GLU A 69 -8.84 7.54 9.18
N LYS A 70 -10.08 7.09 9.33
CA LYS A 70 -10.40 5.66 9.56
C LYS A 70 -9.97 4.78 8.38
N GLY A 71 -10.03 5.31 7.16
CA GLY A 71 -9.48 4.65 5.99
C GLY A 71 -7.96 4.44 6.10
N ALA A 72 -7.23 5.48 6.45
CA ALA A 72 -5.78 5.40 6.65
C ALA A 72 -5.40 4.47 7.80
N GLU A 73 -6.13 4.51 8.92
CA GLU A 73 -5.96 3.58 10.04
C GLU A 73 -6.21 2.13 9.63
N SER A 74 -7.25 1.88 8.85
CA SER A 74 -7.59 0.54 8.33
C SER A 74 -6.48 0.00 7.44
N ILE A 75 -5.98 0.80 6.51
CA ILE A 75 -4.85 0.44 5.64
C ILE A 75 -3.62 0.11 6.50
N LYS A 76 -3.28 0.96 7.45
CA LYS A 76 -2.14 0.76 8.35
C LYS A 76 -2.29 -0.51 9.19
N ALA A 77 -3.48 -0.78 9.73
CA ALA A 77 -3.75 -1.97 10.52
C ALA A 77 -3.57 -3.25 9.68
N LEU A 78 -4.10 -3.27 8.46
CA LEU A 78 -3.98 -4.42 7.56
C LEU A 78 -2.53 -4.64 7.08
N TYR A 79 -1.78 -3.58 6.75
CA TYR A 79 -0.35 -3.71 6.48
C TYR A 79 0.43 -4.23 7.67
N GLY A 80 0.06 -3.81 8.88
CA GLY A 80 0.68 -4.24 10.14
C GLY A 80 0.56 -5.74 10.40
N THR A 81 -0.42 -6.43 9.82
CA THR A 81 -0.56 -7.89 9.92
C THR A 81 0.57 -8.65 9.21
N GLY A 82 1.20 -8.04 8.21
CA GLY A 82 2.20 -8.69 7.38
C GLY A 82 1.63 -9.65 6.33
N PHE A 83 0.32 -9.85 6.24
CA PHE A 83 -0.31 -10.77 5.28
C PHE A 83 -0.37 -10.21 3.87
N PHE A 84 -0.45 -8.89 3.75
CA PHE A 84 -0.72 -8.20 2.50
C PHE A 84 0.49 -7.44 1.98
N ARG A 85 0.70 -7.47 0.68
CA ARG A 85 1.68 -6.64 -0.01
C ARG A 85 1.08 -5.33 -0.51
N ASP A 86 -0.24 -5.33 -0.77
CA ASP A 86 -1.00 -4.13 -1.10
C ASP A 86 -2.37 -4.14 -0.43
N VAL A 87 -2.82 -2.96 -0.02
CA VAL A 87 -4.12 -2.72 0.61
C VAL A 87 -4.68 -1.41 0.08
N GLN A 88 -5.88 -1.47 -0.48
CA GLN A 88 -6.61 -0.30 -0.96
C GLN A 88 -8.00 -0.29 -0.33
N ILE A 89 -8.52 0.89 -0.05
CA ILE A 89 -9.88 1.08 0.43
C ILE A 89 -10.61 1.99 -0.54
N GLN A 90 -11.77 1.56 -0.98
CA GLN A 90 -12.65 2.31 -1.87
C GLN A 90 -14.03 2.41 -1.22
N ALA A 91 -14.69 3.54 -1.42
CA ALA A 91 -16.08 3.75 -1.05
C ALA A 91 -16.97 3.74 -2.29
N GLN A 92 -18.01 2.90 -2.29
CA GLN A 92 -19.02 2.87 -3.33
C GLN A 92 -20.39 3.13 -2.68
N GLY A 93 -20.79 4.39 -2.66
CA GLY A 93 -21.94 4.84 -1.87
C GLY A 93 -21.69 4.60 -0.38
N ASN A 94 -22.50 3.76 0.26
CA ASN A 94 -22.35 3.38 1.66
C ASN A 94 -21.66 2.02 1.88
N VAL A 95 -21.07 1.44 0.83
CA VAL A 95 -20.32 0.19 0.89
C VAL A 95 -18.82 0.48 0.92
N LEU A 96 -18.14 -0.08 1.89
CA LEU A 96 -16.68 -0.04 1.99
C LEU A 96 -16.11 -1.27 1.29
N ILE A 97 -15.26 -1.06 0.29
CA ILE A 97 -14.60 -2.14 -0.44
C ILE A 97 -13.13 -2.13 -0.04
N VAL A 98 -12.70 -3.20 0.61
CA VAL A 98 -11.30 -3.43 1.03
C VAL A 98 -10.67 -4.36 0.00
N ILE A 99 -9.79 -3.83 -0.82
CA ILE A 99 -9.08 -4.59 -1.85
C ILE A 99 -7.70 -4.91 -1.31
N VAL A 100 -7.36 -6.19 -1.26
CA VAL A 100 -6.09 -6.66 -0.72
C VAL A 100 -5.34 -7.52 -1.73
N GLU A 101 -4.03 -7.47 -1.66
CA GLU A 101 -3.16 -8.39 -2.36
C GLU A 101 -2.29 -9.13 -1.35
N GLU A 102 -2.46 -10.45 -1.27
CA GLU A 102 -1.70 -11.27 -0.32
C GLU A 102 -0.22 -11.35 -0.69
N ARG A 103 0.64 -11.40 0.32
CA ARG A 103 2.06 -11.70 0.11
C ARG A 103 2.23 -13.11 -0.42
N PRO A 104 3.07 -13.32 -1.44
CA PRO A 104 3.37 -14.66 -1.93
C PRO A 104 4.02 -15.49 -0.83
N THR A 105 3.73 -16.77 -0.80
CA THR A 105 4.38 -17.73 0.10
C THR A 105 5.21 -18.73 -0.69
N ILE A 106 6.23 -19.29 -0.05
CA ILE A 106 7.04 -20.36 -0.60
C ILE A 106 6.19 -21.62 -0.62
N SER A 107 5.83 -22.10 -1.80
CA SER A 107 5.01 -23.31 -1.95
C SER A 107 5.85 -24.58 -1.73
N ARG A 108 7.10 -24.60 -2.25
CA ARG A 108 8.00 -25.75 -2.18
C ARG A 108 9.45 -25.28 -2.27
N ILE A 109 10.35 -26.03 -1.62
CA ILE A 109 11.80 -25.88 -1.74
C ILE A 109 12.34 -27.20 -2.28
N GLU A 110 12.92 -27.16 -3.47
CA GLU A 110 13.56 -28.32 -4.11
C GLU A 110 15.06 -28.09 -4.20
N PHE A 111 15.82 -29.13 -3.93
CA PHE A 111 17.28 -29.11 -4.03
C PHE A 111 17.69 -29.97 -5.23
N THR A 112 18.40 -29.39 -6.18
CA THR A 112 18.92 -30.08 -7.36
C THR A 112 20.44 -29.95 -7.43
N GLY A 113 21.12 -31.02 -7.84
CA GLY A 113 22.58 -31.00 -8.04
C GLY A 113 23.42 -30.96 -6.78
N MET A 114 22.82 -31.06 -5.59
CA MET A 114 23.56 -31.12 -4.32
C MET A 114 24.21 -32.49 -4.14
N LYS A 115 25.56 -32.52 -4.11
CA LYS A 115 26.35 -33.74 -3.89
C LYS A 115 27.07 -33.73 -2.53
N GLU A 116 27.41 -32.53 -2.04
CA GLU A 116 28.31 -32.35 -0.90
C GLU A 116 27.59 -32.08 0.41
N PHE A 117 26.30 -31.77 0.36
CA PHE A 117 25.49 -31.47 1.54
C PHE A 117 24.23 -32.33 1.57
N ASP A 118 23.89 -32.80 2.76
CA ASP A 118 22.61 -33.45 2.99
C ASP A 118 21.44 -32.44 2.86
N PRO A 119 20.46 -32.69 1.96
CA PRO A 119 19.33 -31.81 1.74
C PRO A 119 18.56 -31.47 3.01
N GLU A 120 18.42 -32.42 3.94
CA GLU A 120 17.69 -32.19 5.20
C GLU A 120 18.42 -31.21 6.12
N ASN A 121 19.76 -31.25 6.18
CA ASN A 121 20.54 -30.30 6.95
C ASN A 121 20.45 -28.90 6.35
N VAL A 122 20.47 -28.78 5.02
CA VAL A 122 20.27 -27.50 4.33
C VAL A 122 18.85 -26.96 4.57
N ARG A 123 17.84 -27.81 4.49
CA ARG A 123 16.45 -27.42 4.82
C ARG A 123 16.31 -26.88 6.24
N LYS A 124 16.94 -27.51 7.22
CA LYS A 124 16.98 -27.03 8.61
C LYS A 124 17.66 -25.68 8.74
N SER A 125 18.80 -25.50 8.07
CA SER A 125 19.53 -24.22 8.07
C SER A 125 18.70 -23.09 7.44
N LEU A 126 18.04 -23.35 6.31
CA LEU A 126 17.13 -22.41 5.66
C LEU A 126 15.99 -22.01 6.58
N LYS A 127 15.40 -22.97 7.28
CA LYS A 127 14.31 -22.72 8.23
C LYS A 127 14.77 -21.81 9.38
N THR A 128 16.00 -21.95 9.85
CA THR A 128 16.58 -21.11 10.91
C THR A 128 16.69 -19.64 10.48
N VAL A 129 16.98 -19.38 9.21
CA VAL A 129 17.05 -18.01 8.65
C VAL A 129 15.69 -17.48 8.15
N GLY A 130 14.60 -18.25 8.37
CA GLY A 130 13.24 -17.82 8.02
C GLY A 130 12.76 -18.27 6.64
N VAL A 131 13.56 -19.03 5.89
CA VAL A 131 13.19 -19.57 4.57
C VAL A 131 12.64 -20.99 4.75
N ALA A 132 11.33 -21.15 4.61
CA ALA A 132 10.65 -22.44 4.71
C ALA A 132 9.36 -22.45 3.88
N GLU A 133 8.89 -23.65 3.53
CA GLU A 133 7.59 -23.83 2.88
C GLU A 133 6.48 -23.27 3.76
N ALA A 134 5.43 -22.75 3.16
CA ALA A 134 4.32 -22.03 3.78
C ALA A 134 4.70 -20.70 4.49
N ARG A 135 5.95 -20.26 4.46
CA ARG A 135 6.37 -18.94 4.91
C ARG A 135 6.24 -17.91 3.79
N PHE A 136 6.05 -16.64 4.15
CA PHE A 136 6.07 -15.56 3.18
C PHE A 136 7.40 -15.53 2.42
N TYR A 137 7.31 -15.32 1.11
CA TYR A 137 8.50 -15.10 0.30
C TYR A 137 9.09 -13.72 0.63
N ASP A 138 10.33 -13.72 1.07
CA ASP A 138 11.13 -12.53 1.30
C ASP A 138 12.44 -12.66 0.53
N LYS A 139 12.59 -11.81 -0.50
CA LYS A 139 13.77 -11.83 -1.35
C LYS A 139 15.07 -11.60 -0.55
N ALA A 140 15.04 -10.72 0.46
CA ALA A 140 16.23 -10.43 1.26
C ALA A 140 16.68 -11.64 2.06
N LEU A 141 15.73 -12.41 2.59
CA LEU A 141 16.05 -13.68 3.28
C LEU A 141 16.58 -14.74 2.31
N ILE A 142 16.04 -14.82 1.10
CA ILE A 142 16.53 -15.74 0.07
C ILE A 142 17.97 -15.37 -0.32
N ASP A 143 18.23 -14.09 -0.63
CA ASP A 143 19.57 -13.62 -1.00
C ASP A 143 20.59 -13.89 0.14
N LYS A 144 20.18 -13.68 1.39
CA LYS A 144 21.04 -14.00 2.56
C LYS A 144 21.33 -15.50 2.66
N ALA A 145 20.32 -16.34 2.47
CA ALA A 145 20.47 -17.79 2.49
C ALA A 145 21.41 -18.26 1.37
N GLU A 146 21.29 -17.69 0.17
CA GLU A 146 22.17 -17.97 -0.96
C GLU A 146 23.64 -17.63 -0.63
N GLN A 147 23.88 -16.45 -0.06
CA GLN A 147 25.25 -16.03 0.33
C GLN A 147 25.84 -16.95 1.41
N GLU A 148 25.03 -17.40 2.35
CA GLU A 148 25.49 -18.32 3.39
C GLU A 148 25.83 -19.69 2.80
N LEU A 149 25.01 -20.23 1.92
CA LEU A 149 25.30 -21.49 1.23
C LEU A 149 26.58 -21.38 0.39
N LYS A 150 26.75 -20.30 -0.39
CA LYS A 150 27.99 -20.05 -1.15
C LYS A 150 29.22 -20.06 -0.24
N ARG A 151 29.14 -19.41 0.92
CA ARG A 151 30.24 -19.37 1.88
C ARG A 151 30.59 -20.75 2.41
N GLN A 152 29.60 -21.59 2.69
CA GLN A 152 29.81 -22.97 3.12
C GLN A 152 30.43 -23.85 2.05
N TYR A 153 30.04 -23.66 0.77
CA TYR A 153 30.68 -24.36 -0.37
C TYR A 153 32.15 -23.97 -0.53
N ILE A 154 32.47 -22.67 -0.52
CA ILE A 154 33.83 -22.16 -0.60
C ILE A 154 34.66 -22.66 0.60
N GLY A 155 34.10 -22.72 1.80
CA GLY A 155 34.77 -23.23 3.00
C GLY A 155 35.14 -24.72 2.91
N LYS A 156 34.48 -25.48 2.00
CA LYS A 156 34.81 -26.87 1.69
C LYS A 156 35.79 -27.02 0.52
N GLY A 157 36.25 -25.91 -0.06
CA GLY A 157 37.17 -25.93 -1.22
C GLY A 157 36.45 -26.20 -2.58
N LEU A 158 35.16 -25.93 -2.66
CA LEU A 158 34.32 -26.16 -3.85
C LEU A 158 34.00 -24.85 -4.57
#